data_dd72eb1d7782d329894c2efb51b0ce7e
#
_entry.id   dd72eb1d7782d329894c2efb51b0ce7e
#
_cell.length_a   1.000
_cell.length_b   1.000
_cell.length_c   1.000
_cell.angle_alpha   90.00
_cell.angle_beta   90.00
_cell.angle_gamma   90.00
#
_symmetry.space_group_name_H-M   'P 1'
#
loop_
_entity.id
_entity.type
_entity.pdbx_description
1 polymer ?
#
loop_
_entity_poly.entity_id
_entity_poly.type
_entity_poly.pdbx_seq_one_letter_code
_entity_poly.pdbx_strand_id
1 'polypeptide(L)'
;RGGANGARIRLAPQKDWEVNKPHQLSKVLGVLEPIAESSGASVADVIVLAGCVGIEMASGQSVPFTPGRGDATQEHTDVESFGVLEPFSDGFRNYHNKDFTVNAENMLLDKAHLLELTAPEMTVLVGGLRSLGITANGAGNFSENNDTLNNDFFVNLLDMNVKWEPTGRNSYQGNDRSSGEAVRTATRADLVFGSNSQLRALAEVYAQDDSQEKFTHDF
;
A
#
# COMPACT_ATOMS: atom_id res chain seq x y z
N ARG A 1 -11.31 -4.17 0.11
CA ARG A 1 -11.83 -5.44 -0.29
C ARG A 1 -12.33 -5.32 -1.72
N GLY A 2 -11.91 -6.15 -2.60
CA GLY A 2 -12.59 -6.39 -3.83
C GLY A 2 -12.32 -5.48 -5.01
N GLY A 3 -11.08 -5.13 -5.27
CA GLY A 3 -10.66 -4.67 -6.59
C GLY A 3 -11.51 -3.53 -7.18
N ALA A 4 -11.68 -3.56 -8.49
CA ALA A 4 -12.44 -2.56 -9.24
C ALA A 4 -13.96 -2.84 -9.19
N ASN A 5 -14.57 -2.73 -8.02
CA ASN A 5 -16.01 -2.94 -7.80
C ASN A 5 -16.84 -1.87 -8.55
N GLY A 6 -16.93 -1.99 -9.89
CA GLY A 6 -17.64 -1.05 -10.74
C GLY A 6 -17.11 0.39 -10.64
N ALA A 7 -15.85 0.56 -10.37
CA ALA A 7 -15.22 1.86 -10.12
C ALA A 7 -15.93 2.70 -9.05
N ARG A 8 -16.54 2.07 -8.03
CA ARG A 8 -17.27 2.79 -6.97
C ARG A 8 -16.39 3.73 -6.15
N ILE A 9 -15.08 3.64 -6.27
CA ILE A 9 -14.16 4.60 -5.66
C ILE A 9 -14.41 6.05 -6.11
N ARG A 10 -15.03 6.28 -7.27
CA ARG A 10 -15.45 7.60 -7.78
C ARG A 10 -16.82 8.06 -7.27
N LEU A 11 -17.55 7.15 -6.58
CA LEU A 11 -18.91 7.39 -6.10
C LEU A 11 -18.95 7.55 -4.58
N ALA A 12 -19.99 8.20 -4.07
CA ALA A 12 -20.25 8.25 -2.63
C ALA A 12 -20.62 6.83 -2.11
N PRO A 13 -20.17 6.44 -0.89
CA PRO A 13 -19.37 7.22 0.05
C PRO A 13 -17.86 7.06 -0.17
N GLN A 14 -17.40 6.12 -1.01
CA GLN A 14 -15.99 5.72 -1.10
C GLN A 14 -15.05 6.83 -1.56
N LYS A 15 -15.51 7.73 -2.43
CA LYS A 15 -14.71 8.86 -2.93
C LYS A 15 -14.28 9.81 -1.81
N ASP A 16 -15.06 9.87 -0.73
CA ASP A 16 -14.87 10.81 0.38
C ASP A 16 -14.14 10.19 1.58
N TRP A 17 -13.87 8.88 1.56
CA TRP A 17 -13.14 8.21 2.63
C TRP A 17 -11.69 8.70 2.73
N GLU A 18 -11.27 9.04 3.93
CA GLU A 18 -9.92 9.57 4.20
C GLU A 18 -8.82 8.64 3.68
N VAL A 19 -8.98 7.32 3.84
CA VAL A 19 -8.04 6.30 3.36
C VAL A 19 -7.82 6.35 1.84
N ASN A 20 -8.78 6.89 1.08
CA ASN A 20 -8.70 7.03 -0.38
C ASN A 20 -8.07 8.36 -0.81
N LYS A 21 -7.67 9.22 0.14
CA LYS A 21 -7.05 10.52 -0.14
C LYS A 21 -7.86 11.33 -1.17
N PRO A 22 -9.06 11.85 -0.83
CA PRO A 22 -10.05 12.41 -1.78
C PRO A 22 -9.47 13.40 -2.78
N HIS A 23 -8.59 14.30 -2.33
CA HIS A 23 -7.97 15.30 -3.19
C HIS A 23 -7.04 14.66 -4.26
N GLN A 24 -6.25 13.65 -3.88
CA GLN A 24 -5.38 12.94 -4.83
C GLN A 24 -6.22 12.07 -5.76
N LEU A 25 -7.22 11.37 -5.23
CA LEU A 25 -8.16 10.55 -5.99
C LEU A 25 -8.85 11.37 -7.08
N SER A 26 -9.36 12.56 -6.74
CA SER A 26 -10.03 13.45 -7.70
C SER A 26 -9.10 13.86 -8.85
N LYS A 27 -7.82 14.12 -8.58
CA LYS A 27 -6.84 14.43 -9.64
C LYS A 27 -6.61 13.24 -10.57
N VAL A 28 -6.46 12.04 -10.01
CA VAL A 28 -6.25 10.81 -10.79
C VAL A 28 -7.49 10.51 -11.64
N LEU A 29 -8.68 10.56 -11.07
CA LEU A 29 -9.93 10.33 -11.80
C LEU A 29 -10.14 11.36 -12.92
N GLY A 30 -9.79 12.62 -12.70
CA GLY A 30 -9.83 13.67 -13.72
C GLY A 30 -8.97 13.40 -14.95
N VAL A 31 -7.99 12.48 -14.84
CA VAL A 31 -7.19 11.99 -15.98
C VAL A 31 -7.79 10.71 -16.58
N LEU A 32 -8.21 9.78 -15.73
CA LEU A 32 -8.64 8.45 -16.19
C LEU A 32 -10.06 8.42 -16.81
N GLU A 33 -10.99 9.23 -16.31
CA GLU A 33 -12.34 9.29 -16.84
C GLU A 33 -12.40 9.78 -18.32
N PRO A 34 -11.69 10.84 -18.73
CA PRO A 34 -11.61 11.22 -20.15
C PRO A 34 -10.96 10.14 -21.03
N ILE A 35 -10.00 9.37 -20.52
CA ILE A 35 -9.42 8.24 -21.26
C ILE A 35 -10.48 7.14 -21.47
N ALA A 36 -11.26 6.81 -20.44
CA ALA A 36 -12.33 5.84 -20.55
C ALA A 36 -13.37 6.28 -21.57
N GLU A 37 -13.82 7.53 -21.51
CA GLU A 37 -14.78 8.11 -22.44
C GLU A 37 -14.28 8.05 -23.89
N SER A 38 -13.07 8.48 -24.16
CA SER A 38 -12.49 8.54 -25.51
C SER A 38 -12.21 7.15 -26.12
N SER A 39 -11.91 6.15 -25.28
CA SER A 39 -11.65 4.77 -25.71
C SER A 39 -12.88 3.89 -25.76
N GLY A 40 -14.01 4.31 -25.17
CA GLY A 40 -15.20 3.48 -25.00
C GLY A 40 -15.02 2.35 -23.99
N ALA A 41 -13.97 2.39 -23.16
CA ALA A 41 -13.74 1.43 -22.09
C ALA A 41 -14.47 1.84 -20.81
N SER A 42 -14.71 0.89 -19.90
CA SER A 42 -15.22 1.23 -18.58
C SER A 42 -14.16 1.97 -17.75
N VAL A 43 -14.58 2.88 -16.88
CA VAL A 43 -13.67 3.54 -15.91
C VAL A 43 -13.00 2.49 -15.01
N ALA A 44 -13.73 1.42 -14.68
CA ALA A 44 -13.21 0.30 -13.89
C ALA A 44 -12.01 -0.39 -14.57
N ASP A 45 -12.10 -0.64 -15.87
CA ASP A 45 -10.98 -1.23 -16.63
C ASP A 45 -9.81 -0.26 -16.75
N VAL A 46 -10.08 1.02 -17.00
CA VAL A 46 -9.02 2.04 -17.11
C VAL A 46 -8.28 2.22 -15.78
N ILE A 47 -8.97 2.19 -14.63
CA ILE A 47 -8.32 2.24 -13.31
C ILE A 47 -7.38 1.05 -13.12
N VAL A 48 -7.82 -0.16 -13.42
CA VAL A 48 -6.98 -1.36 -13.27
C VAL A 48 -5.80 -1.34 -14.24
N LEU A 49 -6.04 -0.98 -15.49
CA LEU A 49 -4.97 -0.85 -16.50
C LEU A 49 -3.94 0.19 -16.09
N ALA A 50 -4.36 1.35 -15.58
CA ALA A 50 -3.44 2.38 -15.09
C ALA A 50 -2.59 1.87 -13.93
N GLY A 51 -3.15 1.06 -13.03
CA GLY A 51 -2.39 0.39 -11.97
C GLY A 51 -1.35 -0.59 -12.52
N CYS A 52 -1.73 -1.43 -13.51
CA CYS A 52 -0.80 -2.33 -14.18
C CYS A 52 0.36 -1.56 -14.84
N VAL A 53 0.04 -0.51 -15.61
CA VAL A 53 1.06 0.33 -16.27
C VAL A 53 1.99 0.99 -15.25
N GLY A 54 1.47 1.47 -14.13
CA GLY A 54 2.30 2.05 -13.06
C GLY A 54 3.31 1.04 -12.49
N ILE A 55 2.87 -0.20 -12.27
CA ILE A 55 3.75 -1.28 -11.79
C ILE A 55 4.75 -1.69 -12.89
N GLU A 56 4.32 -1.79 -14.14
CA GLU A 56 5.22 -2.08 -15.28
C GLU A 56 6.34 -1.03 -15.39
N MET A 57 5.99 0.24 -15.27
CA MET A 57 6.97 1.33 -15.32
C MET A 57 7.97 1.27 -14.16
N ALA A 58 7.51 0.93 -12.98
CA ALA A 58 8.35 0.87 -11.77
C ALA A 58 9.22 -0.39 -11.70
N SER A 59 8.73 -1.53 -12.23
CA SER A 59 9.38 -2.84 -12.12
C SER A 59 10.16 -3.27 -13.37
N GLY A 60 9.82 -2.70 -14.53
CA GLY A 60 10.30 -3.18 -15.82
C GLY A 60 9.72 -4.54 -16.24
N GLN A 61 8.73 -5.06 -15.52
CA GLN A 61 8.09 -6.35 -15.78
C GLN A 61 6.67 -6.15 -16.31
N SER A 62 6.24 -7.03 -17.22
CA SER A 62 4.87 -6.99 -17.74
C SER A 62 3.87 -7.50 -16.70
N VAL A 63 2.78 -6.76 -16.52
CA VAL A 63 1.68 -7.10 -15.61
C VAL A 63 0.45 -7.53 -16.39
N PRO A 64 -0.04 -8.77 -16.22
CA PRO A 64 -1.21 -9.25 -16.96
C PRO A 64 -2.45 -8.40 -16.69
N PHE A 65 -3.16 -8.04 -17.77
CA PHE A 65 -4.42 -7.30 -17.70
C PHE A 65 -5.54 -8.06 -18.41
N THR A 66 -6.68 -8.20 -17.75
CA THR A 66 -7.91 -8.77 -18.34
C THR A 66 -9.01 -7.73 -18.28
N PRO A 67 -9.55 -7.26 -19.41
CA PRO A 67 -10.67 -6.33 -19.46
C PRO A 67 -12.02 -7.01 -19.19
N GLY A 68 -13.10 -6.22 -19.14
CA GLY A 68 -14.48 -6.70 -19.07
C GLY A 68 -15.22 -6.30 -17.80
N ARG A 69 -14.70 -5.34 -17.04
CA ARG A 69 -15.38 -4.76 -15.87
C ARG A 69 -16.42 -3.75 -16.34
N GLY A 70 -17.59 -3.75 -15.70
CA GLY A 70 -18.59 -2.70 -15.90
C GLY A 70 -18.50 -1.61 -14.85
N ASP A 71 -19.07 -0.44 -15.14
CA ASP A 71 -19.15 0.68 -14.21
C ASP A 71 -20.46 0.65 -13.42
N ALA A 72 -20.34 0.92 -12.11
CA ALA A 72 -21.49 1.18 -11.27
C ALA A 72 -21.97 2.63 -11.41
N THR A 73 -23.24 2.86 -11.11
CA THR A 73 -23.83 4.19 -10.99
C THR A 73 -24.12 4.53 -9.52
N GLN A 74 -24.28 5.83 -9.24
CA GLN A 74 -24.65 6.27 -7.89
C GLN A 74 -26.01 5.73 -7.47
N GLU A 75 -26.97 5.65 -8.40
CA GLU A 75 -28.32 5.14 -8.15
C GLU A 75 -28.32 3.66 -7.73
N HIS A 76 -27.37 2.88 -8.25
CA HIS A 76 -27.19 1.47 -7.89
C HIS A 76 -26.13 1.25 -6.80
N THR A 77 -25.79 2.30 -6.04
CA THR A 77 -24.87 2.24 -4.92
C THR A 77 -25.61 2.58 -3.64
N ASP A 78 -25.82 1.58 -2.79
CA ASP A 78 -26.40 1.75 -1.46
C ASP A 78 -25.40 2.40 -0.52
N VAL A 79 -25.52 3.73 -0.35
CA VAL A 79 -24.59 4.55 0.42
C VAL A 79 -24.54 4.13 1.90
N GLU A 80 -25.69 3.77 2.50
CA GLU A 80 -25.76 3.37 3.91
C GLU A 80 -25.03 2.05 4.14
N SER A 81 -25.28 1.05 3.29
CA SER A 81 -24.61 -0.25 3.36
C SER A 81 -23.12 -0.16 3.07
N PHE A 82 -22.70 0.74 2.19
CA PHE A 82 -21.27 0.98 1.93
C PHE A 82 -20.57 1.77 3.05
N GLY A 83 -21.27 2.62 3.79
CA GLY A 83 -20.71 3.40 4.88
C GLY A 83 -20.06 2.53 5.96
N VAL A 84 -20.66 1.39 6.30
CA VAL A 84 -20.11 0.45 7.29
C VAL A 84 -18.85 -0.30 6.82
N LEU A 85 -18.51 -0.20 5.54
CA LEU A 85 -17.32 -0.82 4.96
C LEU A 85 -16.10 0.12 4.96
N GLU A 86 -16.22 1.34 5.47
CA GLU A 86 -15.09 2.26 5.58
C GLU A 86 -13.97 1.62 6.41
N PRO A 87 -12.74 1.53 5.88
CA PRO A 87 -11.65 0.91 6.60
C PRO A 87 -11.19 1.77 7.80
N PHE A 88 -11.18 1.20 8.98
CA PHE A 88 -10.53 1.81 10.15
C PHE A 88 -9.01 1.69 10.12
N SER A 89 -8.49 0.70 9.43
CA SER A 89 -7.07 0.48 9.23
C SER A 89 -6.82 -0.21 7.89
N ASP A 90 -5.72 0.18 7.26
CA ASP A 90 -5.18 -0.48 6.06
C ASP A 90 -3.66 -0.52 6.12
N GLY A 91 -3.10 -1.60 6.65
CA GLY A 91 -1.66 -1.78 6.81
C GLY A 91 -0.89 -1.78 5.49
N PHE A 92 -1.53 -2.18 4.38
CA PHE A 92 -0.89 -2.12 3.07
C PHE A 92 -0.66 -0.69 2.59
N ARG A 93 -1.60 0.24 2.87
CA ARG A 93 -1.46 1.68 2.60
C ARG A 93 -0.91 2.47 3.79
N ASN A 94 -0.52 1.79 4.86
CA ASN A 94 -0.05 2.37 6.13
C ASN A 94 -1.03 3.39 6.73
N TYR A 95 -2.33 3.13 6.58
CA TYR A 95 -3.41 3.96 7.11
C TYR A 95 -3.96 3.36 8.41
N HIS A 96 -4.18 4.21 9.40
CA HIS A 96 -4.81 3.86 10.66
C HIS A 96 -5.64 5.04 11.17
N ASN A 97 -6.94 4.84 11.34
CA ASN A 97 -7.82 5.85 11.87
C ASN A 97 -7.46 6.14 13.34
N LYS A 98 -7.49 7.43 13.72
CA LYS A 98 -7.12 7.90 15.07
C LYS A 98 -7.98 7.29 16.19
N ASP A 99 -9.23 6.96 15.89
CA ASP A 99 -10.20 6.45 16.86
C ASP A 99 -10.14 4.92 17.00
N PHE A 100 -9.34 4.24 16.18
CA PHE A 100 -9.27 2.80 16.19
C PHE A 100 -8.27 2.30 17.23
N THR A 101 -8.69 1.32 18.06
CA THR A 101 -7.94 0.88 19.24
C THR A 101 -7.15 -0.41 19.05
N VAL A 102 -7.44 -1.19 18.03
CA VAL A 102 -6.70 -2.42 17.72
C VAL A 102 -5.35 -2.08 17.11
N ASN A 103 -4.33 -2.87 17.43
CA ASN A 103 -2.97 -2.64 16.91
C ASN A 103 -2.91 -2.79 15.39
N ALA A 104 -2.15 -1.90 14.74
CA ALA A 104 -2.05 -1.83 13.28
C ALA A 104 -1.53 -3.15 12.65
N GLU A 105 -0.58 -3.83 13.31
CA GLU A 105 -0.05 -5.11 12.86
C GLU A 105 -1.10 -6.23 12.87
N ASN A 106 -2.02 -6.24 13.83
CA ASN A 106 -3.10 -7.22 13.87
C ASN A 106 -4.10 -6.99 12.73
N MET A 107 -4.39 -5.71 12.43
CA MET A 107 -5.27 -5.35 11.32
C MET A 107 -4.62 -5.63 9.96
N LEU A 108 -3.30 -5.53 9.86
CA LEU A 108 -2.56 -5.95 8.67
C LEU A 108 -2.73 -7.46 8.41
N LEU A 109 -2.57 -8.28 9.45
CA LEU A 109 -2.76 -9.74 9.36
C LEU A 109 -4.21 -10.10 8.99
N ASP A 110 -5.19 -9.47 9.63
CA ASP A 110 -6.61 -9.69 9.30
C ASP A 110 -6.88 -9.39 7.82
N LYS A 111 -6.38 -8.27 7.32
CA LYS A 111 -6.52 -7.92 5.91
C LYS A 111 -5.78 -8.87 4.97
N ALA A 112 -4.58 -9.32 5.34
CA ALA A 112 -3.85 -10.33 4.57
C ALA A 112 -4.65 -11.64 4.45
N HIS A 113 -5.24 -12.12 5.55
CA HIS A 113 -6.12 -13.27 5.54
C HIS A 113 -7.36 -13.07 4.65
N LEU A 114 -7.99 -11.88 4.69
CA LEU A 114 -9.11 -11.56 3.82
C LEU A 114 -8.76 -11.51 2.33
N LEU A 115 -7.49 -11.30 2.00
CA LEU A 115 -6.95 -11.31 0.65
C LEU A 115 -6.33 -12.67 0.30
N GLU A 116 -6.40 -13.65 1.20
CA GLU A 116 -5.83 -14.99 1.05
C GLU A 116 -4.31 -14.99 0.81
N LEU A 117 -3.61 -13.97 1.34
CA LEU A 117 -2.17 -13.85 1.21
C LEU A 117 -1.44 -14.71 2.25
N THR A 118 -0.41 -15.40 1.80
CA THR A 118 0.58 -16.05 2.66
C THR A 118 1.51 -15.02 3.33
N ALA A 119 2.28 -15.43 4.31
CA ALA A 119 3.23 -14.54 4.97
C ALA A 119 4.31 -13.97 4.00
N PRO A 120 4.91 -14.75 3.07
CA PRO A 120 5.79 -14.19 2.04
C PRO A 120 5.09 -13.16 1.13
N GLU A 121 3.88 -13.47 0.63
CA GLU A 121 3.12 -12.55 -0.23
C GLU A 121 2.74 -11.26 0.48
N MET A 122 2.30 -11.34 1.75
CA MET A 122 2.06 -10.16 2.57
C MET A 122 3.33 -9.32 2.75
N THR A 123 4.46 -9.98 3.01
CA THR A 123 5.75 -9.33 3.25
C THR A 123 6.22 -8.58 2.01
N VAL A 124 6.25 -9.24 0.86
CA VAL A 124 6.71 -8.62 -0.39
C VAL A 124 5.77 -7.52 -0.85
N LEU A 125 4.45 -7.70 -0.69
CA LEU A 125 3.47 -6.66 -1.04
C LEU A 125 3.63 -5.40 -0.20
N VAL A 126 3.81 -5.53 1.12
CA VAL A 126 4.06 -4.36 1.97
C VAL A 126 5.37 -3.68 1.59
N GLY A 127 6.46 -4.44 1.44
CA GLY A 127 7.77 -3.89 1.08
C GLY A 127 7.73 -3.13 -0.25
N GLY A 128 7.09 -3.69 -1.27
CA GLY A 128 6.95 -3.05 -2.58
C GLY A 128 6.08 -1.80 -2.55
N LEU A 129 4.94 -1.84 -1.85
CA LEU A 129 4.11 -0.64 -1.69
C LEU A 129 4.86 0.48 -0.97
N ARG A 130 5.69 0.16 0.04
CA ARG A 130 6.53 1.15 0.74
C ARG A 130 7.60 1.72 -0.16
N SER A 131 8.29 0.89 -0.95
CA SER A 131 9.33 1.37 -1.89
C SER A 131 8.75 2.29 -2.96
N LEU A 132 7.50 2.05 -3.38
CA LEU A 132 6.75 2.91 -4.30
C LEU A 132 6.12 4.14 -3.62
N GLY A 133 6.39 4.40 -2.36
CA GLY A 133 5.84 5.55 -1.62
C GLY A 133 4.33 5.46 -1.37
N ILE A 134 3.72 4.29 -1.52
CA ILE A 134 2.29 4.08 -1.27
C ILE A 134 2.07 3.95 0.24
N THR A 135 1.92 5.07 0.88
CA THR A 135 1.71 5.21 2.32
C THR A 135 0.81 6.41 2.61
N ALA A 136 0.05 6.36 3.70
CA ALA A 136 -0.91 7.42 4.02
C ALA A 136 -0.22 8.74 4.37
N ASN A 137 0.91 8.69 5.09
CA ASN A 137 1.58 9.86 5.67
C ASN A 137 3.12 9.82 5.56
N GLY A 138 3.67 9.02 4.65
CA GLY A 138 5.11 8.89 4.45
C GLY A 138 5.82 7.91 5.39
N ALA A 139 5.19 7.46 6.48
CA ALA A 139 5.79 6.48 7.38
C ALA A 139 6.01 5.13 6.68
N GLY A 140 7.17 4.50 6.92
CA GLY A 140 7.55 3.24 6.28
C GLY A 140 8.13 3.41 4.87
N ASN A 141 8.11 4.62 4.30
CA ASN A 141 8.82 4.90 3.05
C ASN A 141 10.31 5.06 3.37
N PHE A 142 11.09 4.03 3.08
CA PHE A 142 12.52 3.99 3.33
C PHE A 142 13.35 4.05 2.05
N SER A 143 12.71 4.16 0.88
CA SER A 143 13.38 4.32 -0.39
C SER A 143 13.61 5.80 -0.71
N GLU A 144 14.76 6.09 -1.30
CA GLU A 144 15.06 7.42 -1.85
C GLU A 144 14.47 7.62 -3.25
N ASN A 145 14.13 6.52 -3.95
CA ASN A 145 13.55 6.53 -5.28
C ASN A 145 12.22 5.75 -5.31
N ASN A 146 11.11 6.47 -5.27
CA ASN A 146 9.77 5.89 -5.30
C ASN A 146 9.24 5.59 -6.72
N ASP A 147 10.01 5.91 -7.75
CA ASP A 147 9.62 5.61 -9.15
C ASP A 147 10.06 4.20 -9.57
N THR A 148 10.82 3.51 -8.72
CA THR A 148 11.35 2.18 -8.99
C THR A 148 10.96 1.20 -7.88
N LEU A 149 10.44 0.04 -8.26
CA LEU A 149 10.21 -1.07 -7.35
C LEU A 149 11.56 -1.66 -6.91
N ASN A 150 11.88 -1.51 -5.63
CA ASN A 150 13.15 -1.94 -5.06
C ASN A 150 12.97 -2.56 -3.66
N ASN A 151 14.02 -3.18 -3.14
CA ASN A 151 14.03 -3.85 -1.85
C ASN A 151 14.51 -2.94 -0.68
N ASP A 152 14.65 -1.65 -0.88
CA ASP A 152 15.13 -0.67 0.11
C ASP A 152 14.37 -0.73 1.43
N PHE A 153 13.07 -1.03 1.38
CA PHE A 153 12.27 -1.16 2.60
C PHE A 153 12.89 -2.19 3.55
N PHE A 154 13.28 -3.35 3.05
CA PHE A 154 13.85 -4.42 3.90
C PHE A 154 15.28 -4.10 4.32
N VAL A 155 16.11 -3.61 3.43
CA VAL A 155 17.49 -3.22 3.72
C VAL A 155 17.51 -2.18 4.84
N ASN A 156 16.71 -1.15 4.72
CA ASN A 156 16.66 -0.04 5.66
C ASN A 156 15.89 -0.38 6.96
N LEU A 157 14.90 -1.28 6.91
CA LEU A 157 14.23 -1.79 8.11
C LEU A 157 15.18 -2.56 9.03
N LEU A 158 16.10 -3.32 8.42
CA LEU A 158 17.05 -4.19 9.14
C LEU A 158 18.38 -3.50 9.46
N ASP A 159 18.52 -2.22 9.13
CA ASP A 159 19.72 -1.44 9.42
C ASP A 159 19.94 -1.32 10.93
N MET A 160 21.01 -1.98 11.42
CA MET A 160 21.37 -2.00 12.85
C MET A 160 21.94 -0.67 13.35
N ASN A 161 22.26 0.28 12.46
CA ASN A 161 22.68 1.62 12.83
C ASN A 161 21.49 2.50 13.22
N VAL A 162 20.27 2.07 12.96
CA VAL A 162 19.04 2.78 13.33
C VAL A 162 18.50 2.24 14.66
N LYS A 163 18.21 3.16 15.58
CA LYS A 163 17.48 2.87 16.82
C LYS A 163 16.04 3.38 16.70
N TRP A 164 15.06 2.50 16.84
CA TRP A 164 13.65 2.86 16.81
C TRP A 164 13.16 3.29 18.19
N GLU A 165 12.48 4.44 18.27
CA GLU A 165 11.86 4.98 19.47
C GLU A 165 10.38 5.32 19.23
N PRO A 166 9.48 4.97 20.15
CA PRO A 166 8.06 5.30 19.99
C PRO A 166 7.84 6.82 20.13
N THR A 167 7.10 7.40 19.19
CA THR A 167 6.66 8.80 19.21
C THR A 167 5.17 8.94 19.43
N GLY A 168 4.45 7.81 19.41
CA GLY A 168 3.01 7.73 19.63
C GLY A 168 2.56 6.28 19.70
N ARG A 169 1.25 6.08 19.77
CA ARG A 169 0.67 4.72 19.89
C ARG A 169 1.01 3.81 18.72
N ASN A 170 1.06 4.36 17.49
CA ASN A 170 1.31 3.63 16.25
C ASN A 170 2.46 4.24 15.44
N SER A 171 3.21 5.17 16.00
CA SER A 171 4.27 5.89 15.31
C SER A 171 5.60 5.72 16.00
N TYR A 172 6.65 5.60 15.20
CA TYR A 172 8.03 5.42 15.64
C TYR A 172 8.95 6.30 14.81
N GLN A 173 10.01 6.76 15.46
CA GLN A 173 11.11 7.48 14.83
C GLN A 173 12.36 6.61 14.89
N GLY A 174 13.02 6.44 13.76
CA GLY A 174 14.33 5.83 13.65
C GLY A 174 15.40 6.90 13.75
N ASN A 175 16.29 6.76 14.72
CA ASN A 175 17.40 7.67 14.94
C ASN A 175 18.71 6.95 14.61
N ASP A 176 19.62 7.63 13.89
CA ASP A 176 20.99 7.14 13.71
C ASP A 176 21.70 7.03 15.05
N ARG A 177 22.32 5.88 15.33
CA ARG A 177 22.95 5.60 16.64
C ARG A 177 24.20 6.44 16.91
N SER A 178 24.85 6.92 15.86
CA SER A 178 26.10 7.67 15.97
C SER A 178 25.86 9.17 16.15
N SER A 179 24.93 9.72 15.37
CA SER A 179 24.61 11.15 15.38
C SER A 179 23.42 11.51 16.28
N GLY A 180 22.52 10.56 16.54
CA GLY A 180 21.25 10.80 17.21
C GLY A 180 20.19 11.48 16.33
N GLU A 181 20.49 11.74 15.07
CA GLU A 181 19.59 12.42 14.16
C GLU A 181 18.45 11.50 13.72
N ALA A 182 17.25 12.07 13.55
CA ALA A 182 16.10 11.37 13.00
C ALA A 182 16.29 11.12 11.50
N VAL A 183 16.28 9.85 11.10
CA VAL A 183 16.52 9.45 9.72
C VAL A 183 15.29 8.83 9.06
N ARG A 184 14.36 8.24 9.82
CA ARG A 184 13.20 7.52 9.29
C ARG A 184 12.01 7.61 10.23
N THR A 185 10.82 7.39 9.68
CA THR A 185 9.59 7.19 10.46
C THR A 185 8.89 5.91 10.04
N ALA A 186 8.27 5.22 10.98
CA ALA A 186 7.58 3.95 10.75
C ALA A 186 6.32 3.83 11.61
N THR A 187 5.48 2.89 11.25
CA THR A 187 4.37 2.43 12.11
C THR A 187 4.64 1.02 12.66
N ARG A 188 3.75 0.55 13.53
CA ARG A 188 3.80 -0.83 14.03
C ARG A 188 3.66 -1.85 12.88
N ALA A 189 2.86 -1.52 11.86
CA ALA A 189 2.69 -2.37 10.67
C ALA A 189 3.98 -2.50 9.84
N ASP A 190 4.89 -1.53 9.92
CA ASP A 190 6.20 -1.63 9.28
C ASP A 190 7.19 -2.41 10.15
N LEU A 191 7.27 -2.05 11.43
CA LEU A 191 8.27 -2.62 12.33
C LEU A 191 8.04 -4.09 12.68
N VAL A 192 6.83 -4.63 12.49
CA VAL A 192 6.56 -6.05 12.72
C VAL A 192 7.42 -6.95 11.82
N PHE A 193 7.76 -6.49 10.62
CA PHE A 193 8.64 -7.23 9.69
C PHE A 193 10.10 -7.30 10.17
N GLY A 194 10.50 -6.43 11.09
CA GLY A 194 11.83 -6.48 11.72
C GLY A 194 11.83 -7.13 13.12
N SER A 195 10.65 -7.27 13.75
CA SER A 195 10.54 -7.71 15.16
C SER A 195 9.88 -9.08 15.35
N ASN A 196 9.00 -9.51 14.46
CA ASN A 196 8.44 -10.86 14.48
C ASN A 196 9.43 -11.83 13.83
N SER A 197 9.77 -12.96 14.49
CA SER A 197 10.83 -13.85 14.03
C SER A 197 10.59 -14.45 12.62
N GLN A 198 9.36 -14.79 12.28
CA GLN A 198 9.03 -15.35 10.96
C GLN A 198 9.06 -14.26 9.87
N LEU A 199 8.44 -13.12 10.13
CA LEU A 199 8.42 -12.01 9.17
C LEU A 199 9.81 -11.41 8.98
N ARG A 200 10.62 -11.37 10.05
CA ARG A 200 12.02 -10.94 9.96
C ARG A 200 12.85 -11.88 9.08
N ALA A 201 12.69 -13.18 9.21
CA ALA A 201 13.39 -14.12 8.34
C ALA A 201 13.04 -13.92 6.86
N LEU A 202 11.78 -13.60 6.54
CA LEU A 202 11.36 -13.25 5.18
C LEU A 202 11.97 -11.91 4.75
N ALA A 203 11.95 -10.90 5.63
CA ALA A 203 12.57 -9.60 5.36
C ALA A 203 14.08 -9.74 5.09
N GLU A 204 14.80 -10.59 5.83
CA GLU A 204 16.22 -10.87 5.62
C GLU A 204 16.52 -11.53 4.27
N VAL A 205 15.60 -12.36 3.75
CA VAL A 205 15.73 -12.92 2.39
C VAL A 205 15.64 -11.82 1.34
N TYR A 206 14.65 -10.92 1.45
CA TYR A 206 14.50 -9.83 0.48
C TYR A 206 15.52 -8.70 0.65
N ALA A 207 16.18 -8.58 1.79
CA ALA A 207 17.21 -7.57 2.03
C ALA A 207 18.60 -7.93 1.48
N GLN A 208 18.77 -9.12 0.90
CA GLN A 208 20.06 -9.55 0.36
C GLN A 208 20.39 -8.77 -0.93
N ASP A 209 21.68 -8.55 -1.18
CA ASP A 209 22.18 -7.76 -2.33
C ASP A 209 21.76 -8.37 -3.68
N ASP A 210 21.57 -9.67 -3.76
CA ASP A 210 21.18 -10.42 -4.96
C ASP A 210 19.68 -10.72 -5.05
N SER A 211 18.86 -10.18 -4.14
CA SER A 211 17.43 -10.51 -4.05
C SER A 211 16.52 -9.65 -4.92
N GLN A 212 17.02 -8.61 -5.56
CA GLN A 212 16.19 -7.64 -6.29
C GLN A 212 15.29 -8.29 -7.37
N GLU A 213 15.83 -9.22 -8.16
CA GLU A 213 15.09 -9.92 -9.19
C GLU A 213 13.98 -10.80 -8.57
N LYS A 214 14.33 -11.56 -7.52
CA LYS A 214 13.37 -12.37 -6.77
C LYS A 214 12.26 -11.51 -6.16
N PHE A 215 12.63 -10.40 -5.53
CA PHE A 215 11.68 -9.47 -4.90
C PHE A 215 10.69 -8.92 -5.93
N THR A 216 11.19 -8.47 -7.09
CA THR A 216 10.36 -7.93 -8.18
C THR A 216 9.40 -8.98 -8.73
N HIS A 217 9.90 -10.21 -8.94
CA HIS A 217 9.06 -11.33 -9.41
C HIS A 217 7.97 -11.68 -8.40
N ASP A 218 8.31 -11.79 -7.12
CA ASP A 218 7.38 -12.20 -6.07
C ASP A 218 6.31 -11.11 -5.81
N PHE A 219 6.65 -9.84 -5.99
CA PHE A 219 5.73 -8.71 -5.89
C PHE A 219 4.71 -8.70 -7.03
#